data_4b704921226791088a1eba610e053ef6
#
_entry.id   4b704921226791088a1eba610e053ef6
#
_cell.length_a   1.000
_cell.length_b   1.000
_cell.length_c   1.000
_cell.angle_alpha   90.00
_cell.angle_beta   90.00
_cell.angle_gamma   90.00
#
_symmetry.space_group_name_H-M   'P 1'
#
loop_
_entity.id
_entity.type
_entity.pdbx_description
1 polymer ?
#
loop_
_entity_poly.entity_id
_entity_poly.type
_entity_poly.pdbx_seq_one_letter_code
_entity_poly.pdbx_strand_id
1 'polypeptide(L)'
;MKLLTLNVHAWLEDNQAEKIAIVAQTIVEKGYDVIALQEVNQLISAPTISQALKEDNYGVMLLRQVNQLVERKYSLFWSNSHIGYDKYDEGIAFLTHLPVYEVDPFYCSQHQQPDSILSRKILGLTLEYQGQLVDCYSCHINLPNAQGENQLDNIRTIVERSQSSNLKILMGDFNTDAITDPQSYQNIKALGLFDSYEMAVQKDTGITVEKAIDGWRNHSEEKRLDYIFLNQAKRVLSSQVIFNGKNKPVVSDHFGLEVELIL
;
A
#
# COMPACT_ATOMS: atom_id res chain seq x y z
N MET A 1 7.31 -9.69 12.53
CA MET A 1 6.65 -8.45 12.06
C MET A 1 5.52 -8.84 11.13
N LYS A 2 4.31 -8.35 11.40
CA LYS A 2 3.12 -8.62 10.58
C LYS A 2 2.75 -7.39 9.76
N LEU A 3 2.67 -7.54 8.47
CA LEU A 3 2.46 -6.48 7.50
C LEU A 3 1.16 -6.72 6.72
N LEU A 4 0.48 -5.65 6.35
CA LEU A 4 -0.64 -5.66 5.41
C LEU A 4 -0.44 -4.53 4.39
N THR A 5 -0.65 -4.81 3.12
CA THR A 5 -0.90 -3.76 2.11
C THR A 5 -2.25 -3.98 1.45
N LEU A 6 -2.95 -2.88 1.15
CA LEU A 6 -4.26 -2.90 0.50
C LEU A 6 -4.48 -1.61 -0.28
N ASN A 7 -4.70 -1.71 -1.58
CA ASN A 7 -5.34 -0.65 -2.34
C ASN A 7 -6.83 -0.66 -1.97
N VAL A 8 -7.33 0.43 -1.37
CA VAL A 8 -8.67 0.47 -0.77
C VAL A 8 -9.75 1.00 -1.70
N HIS A 9 -9.36 1.51 -2.89
CA HIS A 9 -10.27 2.08 -3.90
C HIS A 9 -11.36 2.97 -3.26
N ALA A 10 -10.91 3.89 -2.37
CA ALA A 10 -11.78 4.61 -1.44
C ALA A 10 -12.82 5.47 -2.14
N TRP A 11 -14.06 5.37 -1.65
CA TRP A 11 -15.30 6.02 -2.09
C TRP A 11 -15.78 5.62 -3.48
N LEU A 12 -15.15 4.60 -4.09
CA LEU A 12 -15.58 4.02 -5.37
C LEU A 12 -16.22 2.64 -5.20
N GLU A 13 -16.20 2.11 -3.99
CA GLU A 13 -16.77 0.82 -3.64
C GLU A 13 -18.19 0.95 -3.09
N ASP A 14 -19.07 0.01 -3.48
CA ASP A 14 -20.41 -0.12 -2.87
C ASP A 14 -20.29 -0.49 -1.39
N ASN A 15 -21.22 0.00 -0.55
CA ASN A 15 -21.28 -0.28 0.88
C ASN A 15 -19.98 0.03 1.63
N GLN A 16 -19.31 1.12 1.27
CA GLN A 16 -17.97 1.47 1.76
C GLN A 16 -17.85 1.46 3.30
N ALA A 17 -18.90 1.92 4.02
CA ALA A 17 -18.89 1.94 5.48
C ALA A 17 -18.81 0.53 6.09
N GLU A 18 -19.51 -0.45 5.51
CA GLU A 18 -19.43 -1.85 5.92
C GLU A 18 -18.06 -2.45 5.62
N LYS A 19 -17.51 -2.15 4.44
CA LYS A 19 -16.17 -2.59 4.03
C LYS A 19 -15.08 -2.04 4.94
N ILE A 20 -15.17 -0.77 5.36
CA ILE A 20 -14.27 -0.19 6.37
C ILE A 20 -14.37 -0.96 7.71
N ALA A 21 -15.58 -1.33 8.13
CA ALA A 21 -15.77 -2.09 9.37
C ALA A 21 -15.12 -3.50 9.29
N ILE A 22 -15.23 -4.17 8.13
CA ILE A 22 -14.59 -5.46 7.89
C ILE A 22 -13.06 -5.33 7.96
N VAL A 23 -12.50 -4.31 7.32
CA VAL A 23 -11.05 -4.03 7.37
C VAL A 23 -10.62 -3.75 8.82
N ALA A 24 -11.34 -2.90 9.55
CA ALA A 24 -11.04 -2.56 10.94
C ALA A 24 -11.04 -3.80 11.86
N GLN A 25 -12.08 -4.63 11.78
CA GLN A 25 -12.17 -5.87 12.55
C GLN A 25 -11.02 -6.83 12.20
N THR A 26 -10.66 -6.92 10.93
CA THR A 26 -9.56 -7.79 10.48
C THR A 26 -8.21 -7.30 11.00
N ILE A 27 -7.97 -5.98 10.99
CA ILE A 27 -6.75 -5.38 11.58
C ILE A 27 -6.63 -5.78 13.06
N VAL A 28 -7.71 -5.67 13.80
CA VAL A 28 -7.74 -6.04 15.23
C VAL A 28 -7.49 -7.52 15.44
N GLU A 29 -8.17 -8.37 14.66
CA GLU A 29 -8.05 -9.83 14.75
C GLU A 29 -6.62 -10.32 14.43
N LYS A 30 -6.03 -9.78 13.39
CA LYS A 30 -4.70 -10.20 12.90
C LYS A 30 -3.55 -9.54 13.65
N GLY A 31 -3.77 -8.33 14.19
CA GLY A 31 -2.77 -7.57 14.94
C GLY A 31 -1.57 -7.18 14.08
N TYR A 32 -1.82 -6.56 12.93
CA TYR A 32 -0.74 -6.09 12.05
C TYR A 32 0.08 -4.99 12.72
N ASP A 33 1.39 -5.05 12.55
CA ASP A 33 2.31 -4.03 13.05
C ASP A 33 2.31 -2.78 12.16
N VAL A 34 2.27 -2.97 10.83
CA VAL A 34 2.26 -1.91 9.83
C VAL A 34 1.26 -2.24 8.73
N ILE A 35 0.42 -1.28 8.38
CA ILE A 35 -0.58 -1.37 7.33
C ILE A 35 -0.32 -0.23 6.33
N ALA A 36 0.01 -0.56 5.08
CA ALA A 36 0.15 0.38 3.98
C ALA A 36 -1.13 0.39 3.14
N LEU A 37 -1.68 1.57 2.90
CA LEU A 37 -2.92 1.74 2.14
C LEU A 37 -2.66 2.64 0.93
N GLN A 38 -3.27 2.30 -0.22
CA GLN A 38 -3.25 3.06 -1.46
C GLN A 38 -4.66 3.50 -1.79
N GLU A 39 -4.81 4.56 -2.61
CA GLU A 39 -6.08 5.20 -2.97
C GLU A 39 -6.91 5.61 -1.74
N VAL A 40 -6.23 6.18 -0.76
CA VAL A 40 -6.84 6.69 0.48
C VAL A 40 -7.40 8.08 0.21
N ASN A 41 -8.61 8.12 -0.35
CA ASN A 41 -9.25 9.32 -0.84
C ASN A 41 -10.01 10.10 0.24
N GLN A 42 -10.16 11.39 -0.02
CA GLN A 42 -11.05 12.33 0.68
C GLN A 42 -11.65 13.31 -0.32
N LEU A 43 -12.85 13.82 -0.10
CA LEU A 43 -13.44 14.86 -0.95
C LEU A 43 -12.68 16.18 -0.79
N ILE A 44 -12.33 16.82 -1.90
CA ILE A 44 -11.69 18.16 -1.88
C ILE A 44 -12.55 19.17 -1.12
N SER A 45 -13.89 19.06 -1.23
CA SER A 45 -14.86 19.96 -0.61
C SER A 45 -15.20 19.64 0.85
N ALA A 46 -14.77 18.49 1.38
CA ALA A 46 -15.09 18.10 2.75
C ALA A 46 -14.39 19.00 3.79
N PRO A 47 -14.97 19.16 5.00
CA PRO A 47 -14.37 19.92 6.07
C PRO A 47 -12.98 19.42 6.48
N THR A 48 -12.04 20.32 6.67
CA THR A 48 -10.70 19.99 7.15
C THR A 48 -10.71 19.81 8.67
N ILE A 49 -10.15 18.72 9.16
CA ILE A 49 -10.06 18.41 10.59
C ILE A 49 -8.67 18.64 11.17
N SER A 50 -7.62 18.46 10.38
CA SER A 50 -6.23 18.72 10.80
C SER A 50 -5.31 18.82 9.58
N GLN A 51 -4.49 19.87 9.50
CA GLN A 51 -3.57 20.10 8.38
C GLN A 51 -4.29 19.91 7.02
N ALA A 52 -3.91 18.86 6.25
CA ALA A 52 -4.52 18.50 4.98
C ALA A 52 -5.60 17.43 5.09
N LEU A 53 -5.84 16.85 6.28
CA LEU A 53 -6.82 15.77 6.49
C LEU A 53 -8.24 16.33 6.56
N LYS A 54 -9.14 15.66 5.85
CA LYS A 54 -10.58 15.93 5.83
C LYS A 54 -11.33 14.93 6.73
N GLU A 55 -12.55 15.32 7.15
CA GLU A 55 -13.36 14.47 8.02
C GLU A 55 -13.79 13.14 7.40
N ASP A 56 -13.92 13.09 6.07
CA ASP A 56 -14.29 11.93 5.27
C ASP A 56 -13.07 11.16 4.72
N ASN A 57 -11.85 11.51 5.14
CA ASN A 57 -10.67 10.74 4.74
C ASN A 57 -10.83 9.27 5.14
N TYR A 58 -10.69 8.35 4.17
CA TYR A 58 -10.86 6.91 4.42
C TYR A 58 -9.98 6.41 5.57
N GLY A 59 -8.70 6.82 5.61
CA GLY A 59 -7.78 6.43 6.67
C GLY A 59 -8.22 6.93 8.04
N VAL A 60 -8.79 8.13 8.13
CA VAL A 60 -9.34 8.70 9.39
C VAL A 60 -10.54 7.87 9.86
N MET A 61 -11.44 7.49 8.95
CA MET A 61 -12.60 6.68 9.29
C MET A 61 -12.19 5.27 9.73
N LEU A 62 -11.25 4.65 9.03
CA LEU A 62 -10.69 3.36 9.42
C LEU A 62 -10.00 3.43 10.78
N LEU A 63 -9.12 4.43 10.98
CA LEU A 63 -8.41 4.63 12.25
C LEU A 63 -9.36 4.74 13.45
N ARG A 64 -10.46 5.51 13.29
CA ARG A 64 -11.46 5.68 14.35
C ARG A 64 -12.07 4.35 14.74
N GLN A 65 -12.44 3.51 13.77
CA GLN A 65 -13.03 2.19 14.04
C GLN A 65 -12.01 1.24 14.68
N VAL A 66 -10.80 1.14 14.15
CA VAL A 66 -9.73 0.31 14.73
C VAL A 66 -9.48 0.73 16.17
N ASN A 67 -9.31 2.02 16.41
CA ASN A 67 -8.97 2.54 17.74
C ASN A 67 -10.10 2.44 18.77
N GLN A 68 -11.33 2.20 18.37
CA GLN A 68 -12.41 1.85 19.30
C GLN A 68 -12.30 0.41 19.82
N LEU A 69 -11.65 -0.47 19.06
CA LEU A 69 -11.61 -1.92 19.30
C LEU A 69 -10.32 -2.40 19.97
N VAL A 70 -9.25 -1.59 20.00
CA VAL A 70 -7.94 -1.97 20.54
C VAL A 70 -7.54 -1.10 21.72
N GLU A 71 -6.74 -1.69 22.66
CA GLU A 71 -6.12 -0.95 23.76
C GLU A 71 -4.91 -0.15 23.24
N ARG A 72 -3.98 -0.80 22.56
CA ARG A 72 -2.82 -0.18 21.93
C ARG A 72 -3.22 0.53 20.64
N LYS A 73 -3.29 1.86 20.71
CA LYS A 73 -3.81 2.68 19.61
C LYS A 73 -2.86 2.73 18.42
N TYR A 74 -3.45 2.69 17.24
CA TYR A 74 -2.76 2.99 15.98
C TYR A 74 -2.69 4.50 15.75
N SER A 75 -1.70 4.92 15.00
CA SER A 75 -1.54 6.25 14.43
C SER A 75 -1.72 6.18 12.92
N LEU A 76 -2.29 7.24 12.33
CA LEU A 76 -2.45 7.42 10.90
C LEU A 76 -1.41 8.42 10.40
N PHE A 77 -0.72 8.07 9.32
CA PHE A 77 0.09 8.94 8.51
C PHE A 77 -0.47 8.92 7.09
N TRP A 78 -0.76 10.09 6.53
CA TRP A 78 -1.36 10.23 5.20
C TRP A 78 -0.66 11.33 4.41
N SER A 79 -0.52 11.13 3.11
CA SER A 79 -0.05 12.15 2.18
C SER A 79 -0.85 12.08 0.89
N ASN A 80 -1.31 13.24 0.40
CA ASN A 80 -1.94 13.32 -0.91
C ASN A 80 -0.93 13.02 -2.01
N SER A 81 -1.40 12.50 -3.13
CA SER A 81 -0.61 12.21 -4.33
C SER A 81 -1.03 13.11 -5.49
N HIS A 82 -2.29 13.08 -5.84
CA HIS A 82 -2.89 13.87 -6.91
C HIS A 82 -4.41 13.99 -6.72
N ILE A 83 -5.09 14.70 -7.63
CA ILE A 83 -6.54 14.78 -7.68
C ILE A 83 -7.06 13.61 -8.54
N GLY A 84 -7.84 12.73 -7.92
CA GLY A 84 -8.53 11.64 -8.59
C GLY A 84 -9.98 12.00 -8.92
N TYR A 85 -10.46 11.58 -10.10
CA TYR A 85 -11.86 11.72 -10.54
C TYR A 85 -12.41 13.16 -10.45
N ASP A 86 -11.56 14.17 -10.58
CA ASP A 86 -11.88 15.63 -10.49
C ASP A 86 -12.52 16.06 -9.16
N LYS A 87 -12.58 15.21 -8.16
CA LYS A 87 -13.28 15.49 -6.88
C LYS A 87 -12.59 14.99 -5.62
N TYR A 88 -11.69 14.02 -5.76
CA TYR A 88 -10.99 13.46 -4.61
C TYR A 88 -9.55 13.97 -4.55
N ASP A 89 -9.13 14.32 -3.36
CA ASP A 89 -7.72 14.41 -3.01
C ASP A 89 -7.25 12.98 -2.69
N GLU A 90 -6.63 12.33 -3.67
CA GLU A 90 -6.19 10.94 -3.59
C GLU A 90 -4.83 10.87 -2.91
N GLY A 91 -4.65 9.88 -2.06
CA GLY A 91 -3.41 9.72 -1.33
C GLY A 91 -3.09 8.29 -0.93
N ILE A 92 -2.00 8.21 -0.19
CA ILE A 92 -1.45 6.99 0.39
C ILE A 92 -1.34 7.14 1.89
N ALA A 93 -1.42 6.03 2.62
CA ALA A 93 -1.37 6.08 4.06
C ALA A 93 -0.63 4.92 4.70
N PHE A 94 -0.26 5.13 5.97
CA PHE A 94 0.09 4.07 6.90
C PHE A 94 -0.78 4.14 8.15
N LEU A 95 -1.18 2.96 8.64
CA LEU A 95 -1.58 2.78 10.03
C LEU A 95 -0.53 1.90 10.72
N THR A 96 -0.08 2.35 11.90
CA THR A 96 0.85 1.56 12.74
C THR A 96 0.66 1.91 14.21
N HIS A 97 0.92 0.95 15.08
CA HIS A 97 1.01 1.17 16.53
C HIS A 97 2.47 1.21 17.02
N LEU A 98 3.44 1.11 16.09
CA LEU A 98 4.86 1.16 16.42
C LEU A 98 5.34 2.60 16.60
N PRO A 99 6.43 2.84 17.35
CA PRO A 99 7.07 4.15 17.41
C PRO A 99 7.58 4.57 16.02
N VAL A 100 7.24 5.79 15.59
CA VAL A 100 7.68 6.39 14.33
C VAL A 100 8.63 7.53 14.63
N TYR A 101 9.83 7.50 14.02
CA TYR A 101 10.90 8.46 14.21
C TYR A 101 10.97 9.49 13.09
N GLU A 102 10.60 9.08 11.86
CA GLU A 102 10.63 9.96 10.69
C GLU A 102 9.43 9.68 9.79
N VAL A 103 8.92 10.76 9.17
CA VAL A 103 7.84 10.73 8.16
C VAL A 103 8.36 11.47 6.94
N ASP A 104 8.52 10.78 5.82
CA ASP A 104 9.12 11.32 4.59
C ASP A 104 8.18 11.13 3.38
N PRO A 105 7.27 12.08 3.11
CA PRO A 105 6.49 12.08 1.87
C PRO A 105 7.29 12.70 0.73
N PHE A 106 7.42 11.99 -0.41
CA PHE A 106 8.15 12.48 -1.58
C PHE A 106 7.54 11.98 -2.89
N TYR A 107 7.75 12.69 -3.99
CA TYR A 107 7.39 12.21 -5.32
C TYR A 107 8.46 11.25 -5.84
N CYS A 108 8.04 10.06 -6.28
CA CYS A 108 8.89 9.15 -7.03
C CYS A 108 8.78 9.37 -8.54
N SER A 109 7.70 9.99 -9.00
CA SER A 109 7.46 10.37 -10.40
C SER A 109 8.17 11.66 -10.78
N GLN A 110 8.40 11.86 -12.09
CA GLN A 110 8.85 13.14 -12.64
C GLN A 110 7.73 14.19 -12.58
N HIS A 111 6.48 13.77 -12.83
CA HIS A 111 5.30 14.60 -12.62
C HIS A 111 5.07 14.83 -11.12
N GLN A 112 4.78 16.10 -10.75
CA GLN A 112 4.55 16.50 -9.37
C GLN A 112 3.36 17.47 -9.24
N GLN A 113 2.59 17.63 -10.33
CA GLN A 113 1.41 18.48 -10.33
C GLN A 113 0.23 17.75 -9.71
N PRO A 114 -0.54 18.41 -8.82
CA PRO A 114 -1.66 17.77 -8.13
C PRO A 114 -2.81 17.35 -9.05
N ASP A 115 -2.95 17.93 -10.23
CA ASP A 115 -3.96 17.63 -11.24
C ASP A 115 -3.53 16.56 -12.26
N SER A 116 -2.36 15.98 -12.08
CA SER A 116 -1.85 14.91 -12.95
C SER A 116 -1.91 13.54 -12.26
N ILE A 117 -2.63 12.59 -12.83
CA ILE A 117 -2.67 11.20 -12.36
C ILE A 117 -1.31 10.49 -12.47
N LEU A 118 -0.36 11.07 -13.22
CA LEU A 118 1.02 10.57 -13.31
C LEU A 118 1.86 10.96 -12.10
N SER A 119 1.38 11.91 -11.29
CA SER A 119 2.05 12.31 -10.05
C SER A 119 1.89 11.22 -8.99
N ARG A 120 2.99 10.53 -8.68
CA ARG A 120 3.02 9.45 -7.69
C ARG A 120 3.87 9.87 -6.50
N LYS A 121 3.20 10.02 -5.37
CA LYS A 121 3.86 10.29 -4.10
C LYS A 121 3.97 9.02 -3.28
N ILE A 122 5.10 8.85 -2.65
CA ILE A 122 5.41 7.78 -1.71
C ILE A 122 5.36 8.38 -0.31
N LEU A 123 4.86 7.61 0.64
CA LEU A 123 4.97 7.92 2.04
C LEU A 123 5.97 6.97 2.69
N GLY A 124 7.10 7.51 3.14
CA GLY A 124 8.10 6.79 3.91
C GLY A 124 7.90 6.98 5.40
N LEU A 125 8.09 5.92 6.18
CA LEU A 125 8.18 5.95 7.64
C LEU A 125 9.44 5.23 8.10
N THR A 126 10.26 5.87 8.95
CA THR A 126 11.24 5.16 9.75
C THR A 126 10.61 4.85 11.10
N LEU A 127 10.46 3.57 11.42
CA LEU A 127 9.83 3.09 12.64
C LEU A 127 10.72 2.09 13.39
N GLU A 128 10.41 1.86 14.67
CA GLU A 128 11.15 0.91 15.50
C GLU A 128 10.33 -0.36 15.70
N TYR A 129 10.96 -1.50 15.42
CA TYR A 129 10.44 -2.82 15.74
C TYR A 129 11.48 -3.63 16.49
N GLN A 130 11.18 -4.02 17.74
CA GLN A 130 12.07 -4.82 18.62
C GLN A 130 13.48 -4.25 18.74
N GLY A 131 13.61 -2.93 18.86
CA GLY A 131 14.88 -2.24 19.02
C GLY A 131 15.66 -2.03 17.70
N GLN A 132 15.08 -2.34 16.56
CA GLN A 132 15.68 -2.11 15.24
C GLN A 132 14.87 -1.07 14.46
N LEU A 133 15.57 -0.17 13.76
CA LEU A 133 14.94 0.77 12.84
C LEU A 133 14.66 0.09 11.50
N VAL A 134 13.47 0.35 10.97
CA VAL A 134 12.98 -0.19 9.68
C VAL A 134 12.39 0.96 8.88
N ASP A 135 12.72 1.06 7.61
CA ASP A 135 12.16 2.04 6.68
C ASP A 135 11.04 1.38 5.86
N CYS A 136 9.80 1.81 6.07
CA CYS A 136 8.63 1.32 5.34
C CYS A 136 8.15 2.36 4.34
N TYR A 137 7.79 1.94 3.12
CA TYR A 137 7.29 2.80 2.06
C TYR A 137 5.93 2.30 1.58
N SER A 138 4.89 3.15 1.67
CA SER A 138 3.60 2.90 1.01
C SER A 138 3.70 3.37 -0.43
N CYS A 139 3.42 2.45 -1.37
CA CYS A 139 3.68 2.63 -2.80
C CYS A 139 2.38 2.47 -3.60
N HIS A 140 2.12 3.42 -4.51
CA HIS A 140 1.18 3.27 -5.61
C HIS A 140 1.86 3.79 -6.87
N ILE A 141 2.38 2.88 -7.69
CA ILE A 141 3.28 3.18 -8.80
C ILE A 141 2.48 3.37 -10.10
N ASN A 142 3.02 4.12 -11.06
CA ASN A 142 2.42 4.28 -12.37
C ASN A 142 2.35 2.95 -13.13
N LEU A 143 1.39 2.84 -14.06
CA LEU A 143 1.31 1.71 -15.00
C LEU A 143 2.60 1.59 -15.83
N PRO A 144 3.01 0.38 -16.23
CA PRO A 144 4.25 0.17 -17.02
C PRO A 144 4.29 0.93 -18.35
N ASN A 145 3.11 1.20 -18.92
CA ASN A 145 2.94 1.88 -20.22
C ASN A 145 2.48 3.34 -20.08
N ALA A 146 2.57 3.93 -18.90
CA ALA A 146 2.18 5.33 -18.67
C ALA A 146 3.07 6.27 -19.51
N GLN A 147 2.46 7.00 -20.44
CA GLN A 147 3.21 7.95 -21.27
C GLN A 147 3.70 9.13 -20.44
N GLY A 148 5.00 9.41 -20.49
CA GLY A 148 5.62 10.50 -19.76
C GLY A 148 6.20 10.11 -18.40
N GLU A 149 6.09 8.85 -18.01
CA GLU A 149 6.73 8.29 -16.80
C GLU A 149 7.47 6.99 -17.11
N ASN A 150 8.51 6.73 -16.35
CA ASN A 150 9.22 5.45 -16.39
C ASN A 150 9.03 4.76 -15.02
N GLN A 151 8.24 3.69 -15.00
CA GLN A 151 7.91 2.97 -13.80
C GLN A 151 9.15 2.47 -13.04
N LEU A 152 10.15 1.95 -13.74
CA LEU A 152 11.36 1.42 -13.13
C LEU A 152 12.21 2.54 -12.48
N ASP A 153 12.24 3.75 -13.10
CA ASP A 153 12.92 4.90 -12.53
C ASP A 153 12.18 5.41 -11.28
N ASN A 154 10.85 5.37 -11.28
CA ASN A 154 10.05 5.71 -10.10
C ASN A 154 10.38 4.77 -8.93
N ILE A 155 10.47 3.46 -9.17
CA ILE A 155 10.84 2.48 -8.14
C ILE A 155 12.29 2.67 -7.70
N ARG A 156 13.22 2.94 -8.63
CA ARG A 156 14.62 3.24 -8.30
C ARG A 156 14.72 4.44 -7.36
N THR A 157 13.95 5.50 -7.60
CA THR A 157 13.89 6.69 -6.71
C THR A 157 13.54 6.30 -5.28
N ILE A 158 12.63 5.33 -5.07
CA ILE A 158 12.27 4.85 -3.73
C ILE A 158 13.42 4.07 -3.11
N VAL A 159 14.01 3.13 -3.86
CA VAL A 159 15.13 2.29 -3.38
C VAL A 159 16.32 3.15 -2.95
N GLU A 160 16.61 4.21 -3.70
CA GLU A 160 17.75 5.11 -3.47
C GLU A 160 17.45 6.26 -2.49
N ARG A 161 16.16 6.44 -2.06
CA ARG A 161 15.72 7.57 -1.23
C ARG A 161 16.48 7.68 0.08
N SER A 162 16.63 6.59 0.79
CA SER A 162 17.36 6.55 2.07
C SER A 162 18.74 5.91 1.89
N GLN A 163 19.77 6.55 2.42
CA GLN A 163 21.13 6.00 2.51
C GLN A 163 21.35 5.20 3.81
N SER A 164 20.31 5.01 4.62
CA SER A 164 20.38 4.22 5.85
C SER A 164 20.69 2.76 5.54
N SER A 165 21.31 2.06 6.50
CA SER A 165 21.52 0.61 6.47
C SER A 165 20.30 -0.18 6.95
N ASN A 166 19.19 0.51 7.25
CA ASN A 166 17.96 -0.10 7.73
C ASN A 166 17.39 -1.11 6.71
N LEU A 167 16.65 -2.06 7.19
CA LEU A 167 15.78 -2.84 6.31
C LEU A 167 14.75 -1.91 5.68
N LYS A 168 14.69 -1.89 4.34
CA LYS A 168 13.65 -1.19 3.59
C LYS A 168 12.56 -2.16 3.18
N ILE A 169 11.31 -1.80 3.44
CA ILE A 169 10.12 -2.57 3.09
C ILE A 169 9.24 -1.69 2.20
N LEU A 170 9.12 -2.04 0.92
CA LEU A 170 8.26 -1.37 -0.04
C LEU A 170 6.95 -2.17 -0.14
N MET A 171 5.82 -1.53 0.16
CA MET A 171 4.51 -2.19 0.29
C MET A 171 3.49 -1.46 -0.58
N GLY A 172 2.76 -2.16 -1.43
CA GLY A 172 1.70 -1.50 -2.18
C GLY A 172 1.40 -2.08 -3.55
N ASP A 173 0.66 -1.28 -4.31
CA ASP A 173 0.31 -1.52 -5.70
C ASP A 173 1.43 -1.01 -6.62
N PHE A 174 2.11 -1.95 -7.27
CA PHE A 174 3.18 -1.66 -8.22
C PHE A 174 2.70 -1.62 -9.67
N ASN A 175 1.42 -1.89 -9.91
CA ASN A 175 0.85 -1.90 -11.27
C ASN A 175 1.68 -2.72 -12.29
N THR A 176 2.43 -3.71 -11.83
CA THR A 176 3.21 -4.63 -12.67
C THR A 176 2.74 -6.05 -12.41
N ASP A 177 2.27 -6.74 -13.43
CA ASP A 177 1.78 -8.10 -13.26
C ASP A 177 2.92 -9.12 -13.42
N ALA A 178 3.27 -9.80 -12.33
CA ALA A 178 4.30 -10.83 -12.34
C ALA A 178 3.95 -12.05 -13.24
N ILE A 179 2.68 -12.22 -13.61
CA ILE A 179 2.18 -13.37 -14.37
C ILE A 179 2.25 -13.07 -15.86
N THR A 180 1.66 -11.95 -16.30
CA THR A 180 1.56 -11.61 -17.73
C THR A 180 2.73 -10.75 -18.23
N ASP A 181 3.43 -10.04 -17.32
CA ASP A 181 4.65 -9.27 -17.62
C ASP A 181 5.82 -9.65 -16.69
N PRO A 182 6.31 -10.91 -16.78
CA PRO A 182 7.40 -11.37 -15.93
C PRO A 182 8.71 -10.60 -16.16
N GLN A 183 8.89 -9.99 -17.33
CA GLN A 183 10.11 -9.22 -17.60
C GLN A 183 10.15 -7.92 -16.78
N SER A 184 9.07 -7.14 -16.76
CA SER A 184 8.97 -5.93 -15.93
C SER A 184 9.12 -6.28 -14.44
N TYR A 185 8.50 -7.36 -13.99
CA TYR A 185 8.68 -7.86 -12.63
C TYR A 185 10.14 -8.22 -12.31
N GLN A 186 10.86 -8.90 -13.19
CA GLN A 186 12.29 -9.20 -12.99
C GLN A 186 13.14 -7.93 -12.99
N ASN A 187 12.80 -6.92 -13.81
CA ASN A 187 13.50 -5.63 -13.81
C ASN A 187 13.36 -4.91 -12.47
N ILE A 188 12.19 -4.99 -11.81
CA ILE A 188 11.98 -4.45 -10.45
C ILE A 188 12.90 -5.16 -9.46
N LYS A 189 12.96 -6.48 -9.49
CA LYS A 189 13.83 -7.26 -8.60
C LYS A 189 15.32 -6.98 -8.83
N ALA A 190 15.70 -6.68 -10.08
CA ALA A 190 17.08 -6.31 -10.42
C ALA A 190 17.56 -4.99 -9.77
N LEU A 191 16.65 -4.20 -9.19
CA LEU A 191 17.00 -3.04 -8.34
C LEU A 191 17.51 -3.44 -6.94
N GLY A 192 17.73 -4.73 -6.68
CA GLY A 192 18.18 -5.26 -5.39
C GLY A 192 17.02 -5.56 -4.43
N LEU A 193 15.83 -5.80 -4.99
CA LEU A 193 14.62 -6.10 -4.22
C LEU A 193 14.31 -7.61 -4.20
N PHE A 194 13.93 -8.08 -3.02
CA PHE A 194 13.50 -9.45 -2.76
C PHE A 194 11.99 -9.47 -2.54
N ASP A 195 11.27 -10.27 -3.32
CA ASP A 195 9.83 -10.44 -3.14
C ASP A 195 9.54 -11.36 -1.94
N SER A 196 8.78 -10.84 -0.96
CA SER A 196 8.39 -11.61 0.22
C SER A 196 7.57 -12.86 -0.15
N TYR A 197 6.78 -12.81 -1.23
CA TYR A 197 6.02 -13.95 -1.72
C TYR A 197 6.94 -15.08 -2.19
N GLU A 198 8.01 -14.77 -2.92
CA GLU A 198 8.96 -15.80 -3.37
C GLU A 198 9.69 -16.45 -2.19
N MET A 199 10.03 -15.64 -1.17
CA MET A 199 10.76 -16.09 0.03
C MET A 199 9.88 -16.84 1.05
N ALA A 200 8.55 -16.71 0.96
CA ALA A 200 7.64 -17.23 1.97
C ALA A 200 7.65 -18.76 2.04
N VAL A 201 7.72 -19.27 3.29
CA VAL A 201 7.60 -20.69 3.60
C VAL A 201 6.17 -21.18 3.33
N GLN A 202 5.17 -20.38 3.73
CA GLN A 202 3.75 -20.64 3.47
C GLN A 202 3.20 -19.54 2.58
N LYS A 203 2.55 -19.90 1.49
CA LYS A 203 1.95 -18.94 0.56
C LYS A 203 0.77 -19.57 -0.18
N ASP A 204 -0.15 -18.70 -0.61
CA ASP A 204 -1.26 -19.06 -1.49
C ASP A 204 -0.93 -18.75 -2.96
N THR A 205 -1.95 -18.40 -3.79
CA THR A 205 -1.74 -18.06 -5.20
C THR A 205 -1.03 -16.71 -5.41
N GLY A 206 -1.10 -15.80 -4.44
CA GLY A 206 -0.59 -14.44 -4.53
C GLY A 206 -1.40 -13.52 -5.46
N ILE A 207 -2.54 -13.98 -5.97
CA ILE A 207 -3.40 -13.19 -6.87
C ILE A 207 -4.07 -12.07 -6.08
N THR A 208 -3.81 -10.83 -6.43
CA THR A 208 -4.39 -9.66 -5.75
C THR A 208 -5.51 -9.00 -6.55
N VAL A 209 -5.71 -9.38 -7.81
CA VAL A 209 -6.80 -8.89 -8.67
C VAL A 209 -7.35 -10.05 -9.50
N GLU A 210 -8.68 -10.27 -9.44
CA GLU A 210 -9.37 -11.32 -10.19
C GLU A 210 -10.32 -10.77 -11.28
N LYS A 211 -10.43 -9.43 -11.45
CA LYS A 211 -11.40 -8.78 -12.34
C LYS A 211 -10.73 -7.71 -13.20
N ALA A 212 -11.47 -7.23 -14.18
CA ALA A 212 -11.10 -6.00 -14.87
C ALA A 212 -11.26 -4.81 -13.91
N ILE A 213 -10.20 -4.06 -13.71
CA ILE A 213 -10.12 -2.86 -12.88
C ILE A 213 -9.65 -1.68 -13.72
N ASP A 214 -9.71 -0.48 -13.17
CA ASP A 214 -9.19 0.72 -13.82
C ASP A 214 -7.69 0.55 -14.17
N GLY A 215 -7.32 0.95 -15.39
CA GLY A 215 -6.01 0.69 -15.96
C GLY A 215 -5.83 -0.71 -16.59
N TRP A 216 -6.66 -1.69 -16.22
CA TRP A 216 -6.60 -3.10 -16.66
C TRP A 216 -7.91 -3.61 -17.26
N ARG A 217 -8.77 -2.71 -17.76
CA ARG A 217 -10.16 -3.01 -18.22
C ARG A 217 -10.25 -4.07 -19.32
N ASN A 218 -9.20 -4.25 -20.13
CA ASN A 218 -9.18 -5.24 -21.22
C ASN A 218 -8.58 -6.59 -20.79
N HIS A 219 -8.25 -6.75 -19.52
CA HIS A 219 -7.66 -7.96 -18.96
C HIS A 219 -8.61 -8.56 -17.93
N SER A 220 -9.19 -9.71 -18.24
CA SER A 220 -10.09 -10.47 -17.37
C SER A 220 -9.38 -11.54 -16.54
N GLU A 221 -8.07 -11.64 -16.68
CA GLU A 221 -7.26 -12.68 -16.05
C GLU A 221 -6.82 -12.28 -14.66
N GLU A 222 -6.59 -13.28 -13.82
CA GLU A 222 -5.99 -13.13 -12.49
C GLU A 222 -4.61 -12.46 -12.57
N LYS A 223 -4.36 -11.47 -11.70
CA LYS A 223 -3.11 -10.69 -11.67
C LYS A 223 -2.51 -10.61 -10.29
N ARG A 224 -1.21 -10.46 -10.24
CA ARG A 224 -0.48 -10.11 -9.03
C ARG A 224 0.16 -8.74 -9.22
N LEU A 225 -0.50 -7.69 -8.69
CA LEU A 225 -0.11 -6.28 -8.82
C LEU A 225 0.43 -5.70 -7.52
N ASP A 226 0.02 -6.27 -6.38
CA ASP A 226 0.38 -5.79 -5.05
C ASP A 226 1.52 -6.63 -4.48
N TYR A 227 2.50 -5.97 -3.89
CA TYR A 227 3.73 -6.59 -3.42
C TYR A 227 4.18 -6.03 -2.07
N ILE A 228 4.97 -6.85 -1.38
CA ILE A 228 5.82 -6.43 -0.26
C ILE A 228 7.25 -6.86 -0.62
N PHE A 229 8.05 -5.89 -1.06
CA PHE A 229 9.46 -6.08 -1.39
C PHE A 229 10.36 -5.67 -0.24
N LEU A 230 11.50 -6.37 -0.11
CA LEU A 230 12.55 -6.11 0.88
C LEU A 230 13.87 -5.80 0.16
N ASN A 231 14.69 -4.88 0.68
CA ASN A 231 16.04 -4.65 0.15
C ASN A 231 17.08 -5.64 0.68
N GLN A 232 16.69 -6.53 1.58
CA GLN A 232 17.53 -7.56 2.18
C GLN A 232 16.74 -8.88 2.26
N ALA A 233 17.39 -10.00 1.98
CA ALA A 233 16.77 -11.30 2.20
C ALA A 233 16.51 -11.52 3.70
N LYS A 234 15.25 -11.79 4.05
CA LYS A 234 14.79 -12.09 5.42
C LYS A 234 14.00 -13.38 5.43
N ARG A 235 13.84 -13.98 6.59
CA ARG A 235 12.98 -15.15 6.75
C ARG A 235 11.52 -14.72 6.74
N VAL A 236 10.80 -15.05 5.68
CA VAL A 236 9.35 -14.82 5.54
C VAL A 236 8.62 -16.09 5.94
N LEU A 237 7.77 -16.01 6.95
CA LEU A 237 7.00 -17.15 7.46
C LEU A 237 5.80 -17.42 6.55
N SER A 238 5.07 -16.37 6.18
CA SER A 238 3.91 -16.48 5.31
C SER A 238 3.75 -15.24 4.42
N SER A 239 3.17 -15.45 3.23
CA SER A 239 2.67 -14.42 2.33
C SER A 239 1.34 -14.90 1.77
N GLN A 240 0.24 -14.23 2.11
CA GLN A 240 -1.11 -14.69 1.80
C GLN A 240 -1.98 -13.52 1.38
N VAL A 241 -2.89 -13.79 0.45
CA VAL A 241 -3.90 -12.84 0.01
C VAL A 241 -5.08 -12.88 0.99
N ILE A 242 -5.57 -11.70 1.36
CA ILE A 242 -6.72 -11.51 2.26
C ILE A 242 -7.79 -10.64 1.60
N PHE A 243 -9.03 -10.72 2.06
CA PHE A 243 -10.20 -10.05 1.48
C PHE A 243 -10.58 -10.53 0.08
N ASN A 244 -10.34 -11.81 -0.19
CA ASN A 244 -10.56 -12.47 -1.48
C ASN A 244 -11.89 -13.25 -1.56
N GLY A 245 -12.81 -13.04 -0.62
CA GLY A 245 -14.08 -13.76 -0.56
C GLY A 245 -13.99 -15.19 0.00
N LYS A 246 -12.77 -15.72 0.18
CA LYS A 246 -12.53 -17.07 0.75
C LYS A 246 -12.19 -17.00 2.24
N ASN A 247 -11.25 -16.13 2.61
CA ASN A 247 -10.82 -15.97 4.00
C ASN A 247 -11.51 -14.78 4.70
N LYS A 248 -11.77 -13.69 3.99
CA LYS A 248 -12.53 -12.52 4.43
C LYS A 248 -13.36 -11.99 3.26
N PRO A 249 -14.47 -11.27 3.52
CA PRO A 249 -15.28 -10.63 2.46
C PRO A 249 -14.42 -9.69 1.61
N VAL A 250 -14.78 -9.55 0.33
CA VAL A 250 -14.15 -8.60 -0.60
C VAL A 250 -14.47 -7.17 -0.17
N VAL A 251 -13.44 -6.34 -0.04
CA VAL A 251 -13.55 -4.95 0.46
C VAL A 251 -13.11 -3.89 -0.55
N SER A 252 -12.45 -4.29 -1.62
CA SER A 252 -11.93 -3.43 -2.69
C SER A 252 -11.90 -4.21 -4.00
N ASP A 253 -11.64 -3.54 -5.10
CA ASP A 253 -11.33 -4.17 -6.39
C ASP A 253 -9.94 -4.84 -6.39
N HIS A 254 -9.07 -4.48 -5.44
CA HIS A 254 -7.88 -5.24 -5.06
C HIS A 254 -8.12 -6.09 -3.80
N PHE A 255 -7.46 -7.24 -3.74
CA PHE A 255 -7.32 -8.01 -2.50
C PHE A 255 -6.10 -7.53 -1.71
N GLY A 256 -6.16 -7.64 -0.38
CA GLY A 256 -5.03 -7.31 0.47
C GLY A 256 -3.94 -8.39 0.40
N LEU A 257 -2.69 -8.00 0.64
CA LEU A 257 -1.56 -8.92 0.80
C LEU A 257 -1.03 -8.81 2.23
N GLU A 258 -1.10 -9.92 2.98
CA GLU A 258 -0.53 -10.01 4.33
C GLU A 258 0.76 -10.83 4.34
N VAL A 259 1.76 -10.35 5.08
CA VAL A 259 3.06 -11.00 5.22
C VAL A 259 3.47 -11.05 6.69
N GLU A 260 3.99 -12.21 7.11
CA GLU A 260 4.67 -12.35 8.40
C GLU A 260 6.15 -12.68 8.18
N LEU A 261 7.03 -11.85 8.75
CA LEU A 261 8.48 -12.00 8.62
C LEU A 261 9.21 -11.87 9.97
N ILE A 262 10.40 -12.45 10.03
CA ILE A 262 11.33 -12.35 11.17
C ILE A 262 12.44 -11.37 10.75
N LEU A 263 12.64 -10.32 11.58
CA LEU A 263 13.73 -9.35 11.43
C LEU A 263 15.03 -9.86 12.06
#